data_734bf3967775275a3e7180893d121f2e
#
_entry.id   734bf3967775275a3e7180893d121f2e
#
_cell.length_a   1.000
_cell.length_b   1.000
_cell.length_c   1.000
_cell.angle_alpha   90.00
_cell.angle_beta   90.00
_cell.angle_gamma   90.00
#
_symmetry.space_group_name_H-M   'P 1'
#
loop_
_entity.id
_entity.type
_entity.pdbx_description
1 polymer ?
#
loop_
_entity_poly.entity_id
_entity_poly.type
_entity_poly.pdbx_seq_one_letter_code
_entity_poly.pdbx_strand_id
1 'polypeptide(L)'
;MGGMLPFGIGILYARYGEKILMTFHHNTTNAFGIIFCGAIIYSLSGSMLGWTFVPLFVCLFCVLVAKVLSGVKWLQGAYRFLDWMGGISAALFVCHPITRKIFIPISRWGDMYAGLLLYIISSICLAWLFSELMKKIPSPKMK
;
A
#
# COMPACT_ATOMS: atom_id res chain seq x y z
N MET A 1 2.22 -11.09 -15.56
CA MET A 1 1.60 -12.03 -14.58
C MET A 1 1.97 -11.76 -13.11
N GLY A 2 2.45 -10.59 -12.71
CA GLY A 2 2.97 -10.29 -11.37
C GLY A 2 1.97 -9.86 -10.27
N GLY A 3 0.67 -9.77 -10.57
CA GLY A 3 -0.30 -9.21 -9.62
C GLY A 3 -0.93 -10.17 -8.61
N MET A 4 -0.86 -11.47 -8.84
CA MET A 4 -1.55 -12.44 -7.98
C MET A 4 -0.86 -12.66 -6.63
N LEU A 5 0.45 -12.61 -6.57
CA LEU A 5 1.23 -12.89 -5.37
C LEU A 5 1.07 -11.79 -4.31
N PRO A 6 1.17 -10.48 -4.64
CA PRO A 6 0.88 -9.40 -3.68
C PRO A 6 -0.54 -9.46 -3.13
N PHE A 7 -1.52 -9.80 -3.96
CA PHE A 7 -2.91 -9.95 -3.54
C PHE A 7 -3.09 -11.11 -2.56
N GLY A 8 -2.49 -12.27 -2.84
CA GLY A 8 -2.50 -13.42 -1.95
C GLY A 8 -1.85 -13.12 -0.59
N ILE A 9 -0.72 -12.39 -0.58
CA ILE A 9 -0.05 -11.94 0.63
C ILE A 9 -0.95 -11.00 1.44
N GLY A 10 -1.65 -10.07 0.77
CA GLY A 10 -2.61 -9.17 1.42
C GLY A 10 -3.73 -9.93 2.12
N ILE A 11 -4.29 -10.97 1.51
CA ILE A 11 -5.32 -11.84 2.13
C ILE A 11 -4.75 -12.58 3.34
N LEU A 12 -3.56 -13.14 3.23
CA LEU A 12 -2.88 -13.82 4.34
C LEU A 12 -2.62 -12.85 5.51
N TYR A 13 -2.17 -11.63 5.20
CA TYR A 13 -1.97 -10.60 6.20
C TYR A 13 -3.29 -10.17 6.86
N ALA A 14 -4.37 -9.99 6.10
CA ALA A 14 -5.69 -9.69 6.66
C ALA A 14 -6.18 -10.78 7.64
N ARG A 15 -5.82 -12.05 7.39
CA ARG A 15 -6.23 -13.19 8.23
C ARG A 15 -5.32 -13.42 9.43
N TYR A 16 -4.02 -13.20 9.28
CA TYR A 16 -3.00 -13.56 10.29
C TYR A 16 -2.20 -12.37 10.80
N GLY A 17 -2.49 -11.15 10.34
CA GLY A 17 -1.70 -9.95 10.62
C GLY A 17 -1.53 -9.65 12.09
N GLU A 18 -2.57 -9.83 12.91
CA GLU A 18 -2.48 -9.64 14.36
C GLU A 18 -1.48 -10.62 15.00
N LYS A 19 -1.47 -11.89 14.58
CA LYS A 19 -0.50 -12.88 15.08
C LYS A 19 0.93 -12.55 14.67
N ILE A 20 1.11 -12.11 13.42
CA ILE A 20 2.41 -11.68 12.90
C ILE A 20 2.90 -10.45 13.66
N LEU A 21 2.04 -9.47 13.91
CA LEU A 21 2.37 -8.27 14.68
C LEU A 21 2.75 -8.57 16.12
N MET A 22 2.14 -9.56 16.77
CA MET A 22 2.48 -9.97 18.14
C MET A 22 3.88 -10.59 18.23
N THR A 23 4.37 -11.24 17.18
CA THR A 23 5.70 -11.87 17.16
C THR A 23 6.83 -10.84 17.20
N PHE A 24 6.60 -9.63 16.69
CA PHE A 24 7.60 -8.56 16.63
C PHE A 24 7.46 -7.59 17.82
N HIS A 25 7.87 -8.02 19.02
CA HIS A 25 7.64 -7.26 20.25
C HIS A 25 8.68 -6.15 20.52
N HIS A 26 9.89 -6.25 19.97
CA HIS A 26 11.00 -5.32 20.23
C HIS A 26 11.17 -4.27 19.15
N ASN A 27 11.14 -3.00 19.55
CA ASN A 27 11.24 -1.84 18.62
C ASN A 27 12.61 -1.79 17.89
N THR A 28 13.68 -2.21 18.56
CA THR A 28 15.03 -2.32 17.98
C THR A 28 15.09 -3.40 16.88
N THR A 29 14.49 -4.56 17.14
CA THR A 29 14.44 -5.66 16.16
C THR A 29 13.66 -5.25 14.91
N ASN A 30 12.59 -4.45 15.09
CA ASN A 30 11.79 -3.95 13.98
C ASN A 30 12.59 -2.96 13.12
N ALA A 31 13.40 -2.08 13.72
CA ALA A 31 14.26 -1.15 13.01
C ALA A 31 15.32 -1.88 12.17
N PHE A 32 15.97 -2.89 12.74
CA PHE A 32 16.89 -3.76 11.97
C PHE A 32 16.17 -4.50 10.83
N GLY A 33 14.97 -5.00 11.08
CA GLY A 33 14.13 -5.63 10.05
C GLY A 33 13.81 -4.71 8.88
N ILE A 34 13.53 -3.43 9.15
CA ILE A 34 13.28 -2.40 8.12
C ILE A 34 14.52 -2.22 7.24
N ILE A 35 15.69 -2.03 7.85
CA ILE A 35 16.97 -1.87 7.12
C ILE A 35 17.26 -3.10 6.27
N PHE A 36 17.11 -4.29 6.86
CA PHE A 36 17.34 -5.56 6.17
C PHE A 36 16.40 -5.77 4.98
N CYS A 37 15.09 -5.52 5.16
CA CYS A 37 14.13 -5.59 4.07
C CYS A 37 14.43 -4.56 2.97
N GLY A 38 14.81 -3.34 3.33
CA GLY A 38 15.21 -2.31 2.38
C GLY A 38 16.41 -2.71 1.55
N ALA A 39 17.45 -3.28 2.18
CA ALA A 39 18.64 -3.78 1.48
C ALA A 39 18.29 -4.92 0.51
N ILE A 40 17.43 -5.87 0.91
CA ILE A 40 16.98 -6.96 0.05
C ILE A 40 16.16 -6.43 -1.14
N ILE A 41 15.22 -5.50 -0.90
CA ILE A 41 14.43 -4.88 -1.95
C ILE A 41 15.34 -4.20 -2.98
N TYR A 42 16.32 -3.43 -2.51
CA TYR A 42 17.30 -2.76 -3.38
C TYR A 42 18.10 -3.77 -4.20
N SER A 43 18.64 -4.82 -3.56
CA SER A 43 19.47 -5.83 -4.23
C SER A 43 18.67 -6.66 -5.25
N LEU A 44 17.41 -6.98 -4.98
CA LEU A 44 16.57 -7.80 -5.84
C LEU A 44 15.85 -7.00 -6.94
N SER A 45 15.73 -5.66 -6.81
CA SER A 45 14.95 -4.84 -7.74
C SER A 45 15.44 -4.91 -9.21
N GLY A 46 16.73 -5.20 -9.42
CA GLY A 46 17.33 -5.34 -10.74
C GLY A 46 17.30 -6.76 -11.34
N SER A 47 16.78 -7.74 -10.61
CA SER A 47 16.82 -9.15 -11.03
C SER A 47 15.43 -9.67 -11.44
N MET A 48 15.41 -10.65 -12.34
CA MET A 48 14.15 -11.30 -12.77
C MET A 48 13.44 -12.02 -11.61
N LEU A 49 14.20 -12.55 -10.65
CA LEU A 49 13.68 -13.13 -9.41
C LEU A 49 13.04 -12.07 -8.50
N GLY A 50 13.53 -10.82 -8.56
CA GLY A 50 12.98 -9.70 -7.80
C GLY A 50 11.51 -9.44 -8.08
N TRP A 51 11.07 -9.60 -9.31
CA TRP A 51 9.65 -9.42 -9.66
C TRP A 51 8.71 -10.33 -8.87
N THR A 52 9.20 -11.48 -8.43
CA THR A 52 8.40 -12.44 -7.66
C THR A 52 8.52 -12.20 -6.15
N PHE A 53 9.72 -11.92 -5.64
CA PHE A 53 9.98 -11.87 -4.21
C PHE A 53 9.92 -10.46 -3.62
N VAL A 54 10.23 -9.40 -4.38
CA VAL A 54 10.17 -8.00 -3.90
C VAL A 54 8.82 -7.64 -3.28
N PRO A 55 7.65 -8.02 -3.85
CA PRO A 55 6.36 -7.70 -3.23
C PRO A 55 6.19 -8.27 -1.81
N LEU A 56 6.76 -9.44 -1.53
CA LEU A 56 6.73 -10.05 -0.19
C LEU A 56 7.54 -9.20 0.81
N PHE A 57 8.76 -8.81 0.43
CA PHE A 57 9.62 -7.97 1.28
C PHE A 57 9.05 -6.56 1.44
N VAL A 58 8.40 -6.00 0.41
CA VAL A 58 7.68 -4.72 0.50
C VAL A 58 6.52 -4.81 1.50
N CYS A 59 5.72 -5.87 1.47
CA CYS A 59 4.64 -6.06 2.45
C CYS A 59 5.20 -6.16 3.88
N LEU A 60 6.25 -6.95 4.08
CA LEU A 60 6.90 -7.07 5.39
C LEU A 60 7.49 -5.73 5.85
N PHE A 61 8.17 -5.01 4.97
CA PHE A 61 8.68 -3.66 5.22
C PHE A 61 7.58 -2.71 5.67
N CYS A 62 6.46 -2.65 4.95
CA CYS A 62 5.32 -1.79 5.30
C CYS A 62 4.75 -2.14 6.69
N VAL A 63 4.65 -3.43 7.03
CA VAL A 63 4.17 -3.88 8.34
C VAL A 63 5.10 -3.43 9.45
N LEU A 64 6.42 -3.60 9.27
CA LEU A 64 7.43 -3.19 10.25
C LEU A 64 7.45 -1.66 10.44
N VAL A 65 7.37 -0.91 9.34
CA VAL A 65 7.28 0.56 9.37
C VAL A 65 6.03 1.00 10.11
N ALA A 66 4.85 0.45 9.79
CA ALA A 66 3.60 0.78 10.46
C ALA A 66 3.70 0.53 11.98
N LYS A 67 4.35 -0.57 12.39
CA LYS A 67 4.54 -0.91 13.80
C LYS A 67 5.48 0.06 14.51
N VAL A 68 6.60 0.44 13.89
CA VAL A 68 7.52 1.44 14.46
C VAL A 68 6.82 2.80 14.56
N LEU A 69 6.09 3.22 13.52
CA LEU A 69 5.33 4.48 13.52
C LEU A 69 4.25 4.52 14.59
N SER A 70 3.56 3.41 14.84
CA SER A 70 2.52 3.34 15.88
C SER A 70 3.09 3.50 17.29
N GLY A 71 4.34 3.10 17.52
CA GLY A 71 5.05 3.21 18.81
C GLY A 71 5.61 4.60 19.11
N VAL A 72 5.71 5.50 18.13
CA VAL A 72 6.33 6.82 18.27
C VAL A 72 5.26 7.90 18.25
N LYS A 73 5.04 8.57 19.39
CA LYS A 73 4.00 9.60 19.55
C LYS A 73 4.07 10.72 18.51
N TRP A 74 5.27 11.16 18.14
CA TRP A 74 5.46 12.23 17.15
C TRP A 74 5.03 11.82 15.73
N LEU A 75 5.08 10.53 15.40
CA LEU A 75 4.74 9.98 14.08
C LEU A 75 3.29 9.50 13.97
N GLN A 76 2.48 9.69 14.99
CA GLN A 76 1.07 9.26 14.96
C GLN A 76 0.26 9.92 13.84
N GLY A 77 0.60 11.13 13.42
CA GLY A 77 -0.03 11.78 12.27
C GLY A 77 0.23 11.02 10.97
N ALA A 78 1.48 10.62 10.74
CA ALA A 78 1.87 9.82 9.59
C ALA A 78 1.23 8.43 9.63
N TYR A 79 1.17 7.80 10.81
CA TYR A 79 0.51 6.52 10.99
C TYR A 79 -0.99 6.59 10.64
N ARG A 80 -1.72 7.60 11.13
CA ARG A 80 -3.14 7.79 10.78
C ARG A 80 -3.36 8.01 9.28
N PHE A 81 -2.46 8.76 8.65
CA PHE A 81 -2.52 8.96 7.19
C PHE A 81 -2.31 7.65 6.43
N LEU A 82 -1.32 6.84 6.84
CA LEU A 82 -1.07 5.52 6.22
C LEU A 82 -2.21 4.54 6.46
N ASP A 83 -2.80 4.55 7.65
CA ASP A 83 -3.97 3.73 8.00
C ASP A 83 -5.18 4.10 7.14
N TRP A 84 -5.45 5.41 7.00
CA TRP A 84 -6.48 5.92 6.10
C TRP A 84 -6.22 5.52 4.63
N MET A 85 -4.98 5.68 4.14
CA MET A 85 -4.58 5.24 2.80
C MET A 85 -4.76 3.73 2.62
N GLY A 86 -4.43 2.94 3.65
CA GLY A 86 -4.69 1.51 3.68
C GLY A 86 -6.17 1.17 3.52
N GLY A 87 -7.04 1.91 4.21
CA GLY A 87 -8.49 1.74 4.13
C GLY A 87 -9.09 2.00 2.74
N ILE A 88 -8.48 2.90 1.95
CA ILE A 88 -8.92 3.19 0.56
C ILE A 88 -8.10 2.44 -0.49
N SER A 89 -7.13 1.63 -0.11
CA SER A 89 -6.18 0.98 -1.04
C SER A 89 -6.86 0.06 -2.04
N ALA A 90 -7.87 -0.70 -1.63
CA ALA A 90 -8.65 -1.55 -2.52
C ALA A 90 -9.40 -0.73 -3.58
N ALA A 91 -10.03 0.37 -3.16
CA ALA A 91 -10.70 1.31 -4.05
C ALA A 91 -9.71 1.97 -5.01
N LEU A 92 -8.53 2.35 -4.52
CA LEU A 92 -7.46 2.94 -5.31
C LEU A 92 -6.95 1.96 -6.38
N PHE A 93 -6.81 0.68 -6.04
CA PHE A 93 -6.43 -0.36 -6.99
C PHE A 93 -7.45 -0.52 -8.12
N VAL A 94 -8.74 -0.43 -7.82
CA VAL A 94 -9.82 -0.53 -8.82
C VAL A 94 -9.90 0.73 -9.69
N CYS A 95 -9.74 1.91 -9.09
CA CYS A 95 -9.92 3.19 -9.76
C CYS A 95 -8.70 3.66 -10.56
N HIS A 96 -7.46 3.27 -10.14
CA HIS A 96 -6.24 3.76 -10.77
C HIS A 96 -6.11 3.49 -12.28
N PRO A 97 -6.60 2.36 -12.86
CA PRO A 97 -6.52 2.17 -14.31
C PRO A 97 -7.37 3.18 -15.09
N ILE A 98 -8.47 3.65 -14.50
CA ILE A 98 -9.36 4.66 -15.11
C ILE A 98 -8.64 6.01 -15.14
N THR A 99 -8.12 6.46 -13.99
CA THR A 99 -7.38 7.72 -13.90
C THR A 99 -6.12 7.70 -14.76
N ARG A 100 -5.43 6.57 -14.84
CA ARG A 100 -4.28 6.40 -15.71
C ARG A 100 -4.62 6.62 -17.18
N LYS A 101 -5.72 6.07 -17.67
CA LYS A 101 -6.16 6.28 -19.06
C LYS A 101 -6.50 7.73 -19.38
N ILE A 102 -7.04 8.48 -18.42
CA ILE A 102 -7.43 9.88 -18.59
C ILE A 102 -6.21 10.80 -18.54
N PHE A 103 -5.30 10.60 -17.57
CA PHE A 103 -4.23 11.58 -17.30
C PHE A 103 -2.92 11.31 -18.03
N ILE A 104 -2.64 10.09 -18.52
CA ILE A 104 -1.45 9.84 -19.35
C ILE A 104 -1.43 10.70 -20.63
N PRO A 105 -2.53 10.84 -21.39
CA PRO A 105 -2.52 11.75 -22.53
C PRO A 105 -2.26 13.21 -22.15
N ILE A 106 -2.82 13.67 -21.04
CA ILE A 106 -2.67 15.06 -20.55
C ILE A 106 -1.22 15.34 -20.15
N SER A 107 -0.53 14.39 -19.50
CA SER A 107 0.88 14.55 -19.12
C SER A 107 1.83 14.65 -20.33
N ARG A 108 1.41 14.19 -21.51
CA ARG A 108 2.19 14.31 -22.74
C ARG A 108 2.08 15.70 -23.41
N TRP A 109 1.02 16.46 -23.08
CA TRP A 109 0.72 17.76 -23.68
C TRP A 109 1.11 18.94 -22.80
N GLY A 110 1.53 18.69 -21.56
CA GLY A 110 1.89 19.70 -20.58
C GLY A 110 3.12 19.31 -19.75
N ASP A 111 3.25 19.99 -18.62
CA ASP A 111 4.33 19.74 -17.68
C ASP A 111 4.17 18.34 -17.03
N MET A 112 5.20 17.50 -17.17
CA MET A 112 5.19 16.10 -16.69
C MET A 112 4.92 16.01 -15.17
N TYR A 113 5.42 16.97 -14.39
CA TYR A 113 5.22 17.01 -12.94
C TYR A 113 3.79 17.41 -12.57
N ALA A 114 3.22 18.38 -13.26
CA ALA A 114 1.82 18.78 -13.06
C ALA A 114 0.86 17.64 -13.43
N GLY A 115 1.13 16.92 -14.51
CA GLY A 115 0.36 15.75 -14.92
C GLY A 115 0.43 14.62 -13.89
N LEU A 116 1.61 14.37 -13.30
CA LEU A 116 1.80 13.38 -12.25
C LEU A 116 1.03 13.74 -10.97
N LEU A 117 1.11 15.00 -10.54
CA LEU A 117 0.39 15.49 -9.35
C LEU A 117 -1.13 15.38 -9.55
N LEU A 118 -1.65 15.80 -10.70
CA LEU A 118 -3.07 15.67 -11.03
C LEU A 118 -3.51 14.21 -11.03
N TYR A 119 -2.69 13.31 -11.58
CA TYR A 119 -2.96 11.87 -11.56
C TYR A 119 -3.05 11.33 -10.13
N ILE A 120 -2.12 11.67 -9.26
CA ILE A 120 -2.10 11.20 -7.86
C ILE A 120 -3.33 11.74 -7.12
N ILE A 121 -3.58 13.05 -7.18
CA ILE A 121 -4.70 13.69 -6.48
C ILE A 121 -6.04 13.12 -6.96
N SER A 122 -6.24 13.03 -8.26
CA SER A 122 -7.49 12.50 -8.82
C SER A 122 -7.69 11.02 -8.51
N SER A 123 -6.61 10.21 -8.48
CA SER A 123 -6.70 8.82 -8.08
C SER A 123 -7.13 8.65 -6.63
N ILE A 124 -6.59 9.46 -5.73
CA ILE A 124 -6.96 9.46 -4.31
C ILE A 124 -8.41 9.94 -4.12
N CYS A 125 -8.79 11.03 -4.77
CA CYS A 125 -10.17 11.56 -4.69
C CYS A 125 -11.19 10.55 -5.22
N LEU A 126 -10.92 9.92 -6.37
CA LEU A 126 -11.81 8.93 -6.96
C LEU A 126 -11.91 7.68 -6.07
N ALA A 127 -10.80 7.20 -5.52
CA ALA A 127 -10.77 6.07 -4.61
C ALA A 127 -11.54 6.35 -3.31
N TRP A 128 -11.37 7.55 -2.76
CA TRP A 128 -12.12 7.98 -1.58
C TRP A 128 -13.62 8.03 -1.85
N LEU A 129 -14.03 8.66 -2.96
CA LEU A 129 -15.43 8.74 -3.36
C LEU A 129 -16.04 7.34 -3.57
N PHE A 130 -15.31 6.45 -4.24
CA PHE A 130 -15.74 5.08 -4.45
C PHE A 130 -15.88 4.32 -3.12
N SER A 131 -14.94 4.49 -2.20
CA SER A 131 -14.99 3.89 -0.86
C SER A 131 -16.22 4.36 -0.08
N GLU A 132 -16.54 5.65 -0.12
CA GLU A 132 -17.73 6.21 0.56
C GLU A 132 -19.05 5.70 -0.08
N LEU A 133 -19.09 5.57 -1.41
CA LEU A 133 -20.23 5.00 -2.10
C LEU A 133 -20.46 3.52 -1.70
N MET A 134 -19.36 2.75 -1.64
CA MET A 134 -19.44 1.33 -1.26
C MET A 134 -19.91 1.13 0.19
N LYS A 135 -19.58 2.03 1.11
CA LYS A 135 -20.07 1.99 2.50
C LYS A 135 -21.61 2.16 2.61
N LYS A 136 -22.21 2.86 1.63
CA LYS A 136 -23.68 3.08 1.59
C LYS A 136 -24.44 1.89 1.02
N ILE A 137 -23.77 0.96 0.36
CA ILE A 137 -24.39 -0.25 -0.16
C ILE A 137 -24.52 -1.26 0.98
N PRO A 138 -25.73 -1.68 1.35
CA PRO A 138 -25.90 -2.67 2.41
C PRO A 138 -25.23 -3.98 2.00
N SER A 139 -24.28 -4.45 2.80
CA SER A 139 -23.64 -5.75 2.56
C SER A 139 -24.71 -6.85 2.62
N PRO A 140 -24.79 -7.75 1.63
CA PRO A 140 -25.69 -8.87 1.67
C PRO A 140 -25.35 -9.70 2.91
N LYS A 141 -26.33 -9.87 3.82
CA LYS A 141 -26.20 -10.78 4.97
C LYS A 141 -26.01 -12.18 4.39
N MET A 142 -24.77 -12.66 4.34
CA MET A 142 -24.51 -14.07 4.10
C MET A 142 -25.12 -14.86 5.27
N LYS A 143 -26.18 -15.60 4.96
CA LYS A 143 -26.75 -16.61 5.87
C LYS A 143 -25.86 -17.84 5.89
#